data_59cb2a8adaa9584c1b872502a0619051
#
_entry.id   59cb2a8adaa9584c1b872502a0619051
#
_cell.length_a   1.000
_cell.length_b   1.000
_cell.length_c   1.000
_cell.angle_alpha   90.00
_cell.angle_beta   90.00
_cell.angle_gamma   90.00
#
_symmetry.space_group_name_H-M   'P 1'
#
loop_
_entity.id
_entity.type
_entity.pdbx_description
1 polymer ?
#
loop_
_entity_poly.entity_id
_entity_poly.type
_entity_poly.pdbx_seq_one_letter_code
_entity_poly.pdbx_strand_id
1 'polypeptide(L)'
;MNDGFDDEQDSSQPPSEMADRIPELNARQREIYQNLKSIGPEIAAYYLDGIRILQRKDLETSASLLAHIAREIDGGLRDILSEDPEEKLEFVIRVPDDEKLRFKGKRADTFEFTISTPGTVEFTYKDIPRHRISILRSLGIDDPSPLAERWINVTRNFARFAHRHGAWRSPRGIEDFEGLWLEFEGVLAGLVGNYLNLLDRLDRIQTAEPTRERRGALRNLLESEARRAYFFRKLESLTWLEPLKEDGWFDPDRNPMPQESPDQPGYYYSSRWHELEYLVKISTHPECPIDILVDIVNAITDESRERIDNGRTDLDTVKIIGILPIERIEPQHIAFMGAALKSSQKYGLMDQEIGQTILPKLLDGRKRELTLALLPIMLEVEFVDGRIRPIMSEHWLEDALKRHGRVIANLCGVEAAQIGLTQIRALAAEDSSVFHFIHPVESNLSDLSRANYAELIVSFTSSIFQSAELVSITETIQGLLYEPHIIIRRIAVRAITDHYSDLKHLFWGWEGNPLDEVGLEPVISHLIQTNSHTFSESEMEQILQWIESTQY
;
A
#
# COMPACT_ATOMS: atom_id res chain seq x y z
N MET A 1 -47.96 -5.85 -64.03
CA MET A 1 -48.54 -6.36 -62.81
C MET A 1 -47.74 -5.78 -61.66
N ASN A 2 -48.30 -4.72 -61.12
CA ASN A 2 -47.83 -3.99 -59.97
C ASN A 2 -48.28 -4.72 -58.68
N ASP A 3 -47.43 -5.00 -57.82
CA ASP A 3 -47.79 -5.24 -56.38
C ASP A 3 -46.93 -4.32 -55.55
N GLY A 4 -47.62 -3.32 -54.99
CA GLY A 4 -47.08 -2.39 -54.03
C GLY A 4 -46.93 -3.10 -52.67
N PHE A 5 -45.83 -2.83 -52.01
CA PHE A 5 -45.65 -3.05 -50.60
C PHE A 5 -45.75 -1.71 -49.88
N ASP A 6 -46.75 -1.63 -49.00
CA ASP A 6 -46.96 -0.51 -48.10
C ASP A 6 -45.79 -0.37 -47.13
N ASP A 7 -45.23 0.82 -47.07
CA ASP A 7 -44.30 1.25 -46.01
C ASP A 7 -45.10 1.45 -44.71
N GLU A 8 -45.07 0.46 -43.79
CA GLU A 8 -45.39 0.68 -42.39
C GLU A 8 -44.25 1.46 -41.76
N GLN A 9 -44.47 2.72 -41.49
CA GLN A 9 -43.63 3.56 -40.64
C GLN A 9 -43.58 2.97 -39.22
N ASP A 10 -42.48 2.29 -38.94
CA ASP A 10 -42.11 1.87 -37.58
C ASP A 10 -41.71 3.10 -36.75
N SER A 11 -42.67 3.60 -35.96
CA SER A 11 -42.48 4.66 -34.98
C SER A 11 -41.92 4.12 -33.69
N SER A 12 -40.73 3.51 -33.73
CA SER A 12 -39.95 3.19 -32.54
C SER A 12 -39.12 4.40 -32.14
N GLN A 13 -39.68 5.26 -31.30
CA GLN A 13 -38.89 6.21 -30.52
C GLN A 13 -37.95 5.43 -29.56
N PRO A 14 -36.67 5.81 -29.44
CA PRO A 14 -35.75 5.12 -28.56
C PRO A 14 -36.12 5.36 -27.08
N PRO A 15 -35.98 4.36 -26.20
CA PRO A 15 -36.37 4.44 -24.78
C PRO A 15 -35.36 5.19 -23.90
N SER A 16 -34.78 6.29 -24.38
CA SER A 16 -33.68 6.97 -23.67
C SER A 16 -34.05 8.23 -22.86
N GLU A 17 -35.30 8.71 -22.92
CA GLU A 17 -35.68 9.93 -22.17
C GLU A 17 -36.31 9.73 -20.82
N MET A 18 -36.53 8.49 -20.36
CA MET A 18 -37.19 8.23 -19.07
C MET A 18 -36.25 8.05 -17.87
N ALA A 19 -34.95 7.89 -18.10
CA ALA A 19 -34.00 7.53 -17.04
C ALA A 19 -33.42 8.73 -16.24
N ASP A 20 -33.46 9.96 -16.76
CA ASP A 20 -32.71 11.09 -16.19
C ASP A 20 -33.55 12.18 -15.51
N ARG A 21 -34.86 11.99 -15.33
CA ARG A 21 -35.63 13.00 -14.58
C ARG A 21 -35.48 12.79 -13.09
N ILE A 22 -34.76 13.71 -12.42
CA ILE A 22 -34.79 13.84 -10.97
C ILE A 22 -36.26 13.97 -10.55
N PRO A 23 -36.76 13.16 -9.58
CA PRO A 23 -38.13 13.25 -9.11
C PRO A 23 -38.41 14.67 -8.56
N GLU A 24 -39.67 15.10 -8.58
CA GLU A 24 -40.04 16.37 -7.98
C GLU A 24 -39.80 16.31 -6.45
N LEU A 25 -38.78 17.01 -6.00
CA LEU A 25 -38.42 17.09 -4.60
C LEU A 25 -39.01 18.37 -3.98
N ASN A 26 -39.65 18.23 -2.82
CA ASN A 26 -39.96 19.40 -2.00
C ASN A 26 -38.67 20.02 -1.41
N ALA A 27 -38.76 21.19 -0.78
CA ALA A 27 -37.59 21.91 -0.27
C ALA A 27 -36.76 21.05 0.70
N ARG A 28 -37.40 20.35 1.63
CA ARG A 28 -36.76 19.49 2.62
C ARG A 28 -36.08 18.27 1.96
N GLN A 29 -36.77 17.61 1.04
CA GLN A 29 -36.23 16.47 0.29
C GLN A 29 -35.02 16.86 -0.54
N ARG A 30 -35.04 18.05 -1.13
CA ARG A 30 -33.90 18.59 -1.87
C ARG A 30 -32.70 18.84 -0.95
N GLU A 31 -32.93 19.38 0.22
CA GLU A 31 -31.89 19.59 1.23
C GLU A 31 -31.29 18.25 1.69
N ILE A 32 -32.12 17.27 2.07
CA ILE A 32 -31.66 15.91 2.45
C ILE A 32 -30.83 15.30 1.33
N TYR A 33 -31.32 15.34 0.09
CA TYR A 33 -30.61 14.80 -1.06
C TYR A 33 -29.23 15.44 -1.28
N GLN A 34 -29.16 16.78 -1.25
CA GLN A 34 -27.88 17.47 -1.42
C GLN A 34 -26.90 17.14 -0.30
N ASN A 35 -27.40 17.08 0.90
CA ASN A 35 -26.61 16.75 2.08
C ASN A 35 -26.11 15.30 2.02
N LEU A 36 -26.96 14.33 1.68
CA LEU A 36 -26.55 12.93 1.46
C LEU A 36 -25.54 12.82 0.32
N LYS A 37 -25.70 13.57 -0.76
CA LYS A 37 -24.75 13.57 -1.89
C LYS A 37 -23.36 14.03 -1.47
N SER A 38 -23.27 14.94 -0.52
CA SER A 38 -21.99 15.42 0.04
C SER A 38 -21.30 14.38 0.94
N ILE A 39 -22.07 13.48 1.55
CA ILE A 39 -21.57 12.40 2.44
C ILE A 39 -21.23 11.16 1.62
N GLY A 40 -22.16 10.70 0.76
CA GLY A 40 -22.01 9.51 -0.07
C GLY A 40 -22.97 9.55 -1.26
N PRO A 41 -22.46 9.68 -2.50
CA PRO A 41 -23.30 9.75 -3.71
C PRO A 41 -24.24 8.56 -3.87
N GLU A 42 -23.81 7.37 -3.44
CA GLU A 42 -24.61 6.14 -3.50
C GLU A 42 -25.81 6.21 -2.54
N ILE A 43 -25.61 6.69 -1.31
CA ILE A 43 -26.68 6.87 -0.33
C ILE A 43 -27.73 7.85 -0.86
N ALA A 44 -27.27 8.93 -1.52
CA ALA A 44 -28.16 9.89 -2.16
C ALA A 44 -28.97 9.28 -3.30
N ALA A 45 -28.38 8.35 -4.06
CA ALA A 45 -29.09 7.61 -5.13
C ALA A 45 -30.20 6.72 -4.54
N TYR A 46 -29.93 5.96 -3.49
CA TYR A 46 -30.97 5.20 -2.78
C TYR A 46 -32.11 6.11 -2.28
N TYR A 47 -31.78 7.28 -1.75
CA TYR A 47 -32.82 8.22 -1.30
C TYR A 47 -33.71 8.69 -2.46
N LEU A 48 -33.14 9.01 -3.63
CA LEU A 48 -33.92 9.37 -4.83
C LEU A 48 -34.81 8.23 -5.30
N ASP A 49 -34.33 6.99 -5.27
CA ASP A 49 -35.12 5.82 -5.64
C ASP A 49 -36.27 5.61 -4.67
N GLY A 50 -36.05 5.85 -3.37
CA GLY A 50 -37.14 5.87 -2.39
C GLY A 50 -38.21 6.91 -2.73
N ILE A 51 -37.84 8.13 -3.09
CA ILE A 51 -38.78 9.18 -3.52
C ILE A 51 -39.52 8.78 -4.80
N ARG A 52 -38.83 8.18 -5.79
CA ARG A 52 -39.46 7.67 -7.01
C ARG A 52 -40.54 6.62 -6.70
N ILE A 53 -40.27 5.71 -5.77
CA ILE A 53 -41.23 4.68 -5.35
C ILE A 53 -42.43 5.33 -4.63
N LEU A 54 -42.19 6.32 -3.77
CA LEU A 54 -43.27 7.07 -3.09
C LEU A 54 -44.20 7.80 -4.08
N GLN A 55 -43.65 8.31 -5.17
CA GLN A 55 -44.44 9.00 -6.21
C GLN A 55 -45.17 8.02 -7.14
N ARG A 56 -44.75 6.76 -7.20
CA ARG A 56 -45.38 5.69 -7.96
C ARG A 56 -46.45 5.00 -7.12
N LYS A 57 -47.71 5.11 -7.53
CA LYS A 57 -48.84 4.48 -6.86
C LYS A 57 -49.23 3.11 -7.48
N ASP A 58 -48.49 2.65 -8.46
CA ASP A 58 -48.75 1.41 -9.23
C ASP A 58 -48.03 0.17 -8.70
N LEU A 59 -47.21 0.29 -7.65
CA LEU A 59 -46.46 -0.83 -7.09
C LEU A 59 -47.13 -1.42 -5.84
N GLU A 60 -47.66 -2.63 -5.94
CA GLU A 60 -48.32 -3.33 -4.83
C GLU A 60 -47.38 -3.69 -3.65
N THR A 61 -46.06 -3.76 -3.89
CA THR A 61 -45.05 -4.09 -2.87
C THR A 61 -44.21 -2.88 -2.43
N SER A 62 -44.68 -1.68 -2.70
CA SER A 62 -43.96 -0.41 -2.46
C SER A 62 -43.44 -0.25 -1.01
N ALA A 63 -44.23 -0.62 -0.02
CA ALA A 63 -43.82 -0.57 1.40
C ALA A 63 -42.59 -1.46 1.70
N SER A 64 -42.52 -2.65 1.08
CA SER A 64 -41.36 -3.54 1.24
C SER A 64 -40.12 -3.00 0.56
N LEU A 65 -40.25 -2.44 -0.65
CA LEU A 65 -39.16 -1.84 -1.40
C LEU A 65 -38.61 -0.61 -0.67
N LEU A 66 -39.48 0.25 -0.18
CA LEU A 66 -39.08 1.43 0.61
C LEU A 66 -38.34 1.03 1.90
N ALA A 67 -38.80 -0.04 2.57
CA ALA A 67 -38.12 -0.53 3.76
C ALA A 67 -36.72 -1.08 3.46
N HIS A 68 -36.53 -1.74 2.30
CA HIS A 68 -35.20 -2.15 1.86
C HIS A 68 -34.31 -0.95 1.56
N ILE A 69 -34.80 0.04 0.79
CA ILE A 69 -34.07 1.26 0.51
C ILE A 69 -33.66 2.00 1.80
N ALA A 70 -34.58 2.13 2.74
CA ALA A 70 -34.27 2.78 4.02
C ALA A 70 -33.19 2.02 4.81
N ARG A 71 -33.13 0.70 4.69
CA ARG A 71 -32.06 -0.12 5.29
C ARG A 71 -30.73 0.05 4.58
N GLU A 72 -30.72 0.20 3.25
CA GLU A 72 -29.48 0.49 2.50
C GLU A 72 -28.94 1.88 2.85
N ILE A 73 -29.82 2.88 3.04
CA ILE A 73 -29.41 4.21 3.52
C ILE A 73 -28.84 4.11 4.94
N ASP A 74 -29.50 3.39 5.87
CA ASP A 74 -29.02 3.17 7.25
C ASP A 74 -27.67 2.44 7.26
N GLY A 75 -27.51 1.43 6.37
CA GLY A 75 -26.25 0.71 6.16
C GLY A 75 -25.13 1.60 5.63
N GLY A 76 -25.40 2.37 4.59
CA GLY A 76 -24.43 3.28 4.01
C GLY A 76 -23.99 4.38 4.97
N LEU A 77 -24.93 4.92 5.78
CA LEU A 77 -24.59 5.87 6.84
C LEU A 77 -23.70 5.21 7.92
N ARG A 78 -23.98 3.95 8.28
CA ARG A 78 -23.15 3.19 9.20
C ARG A 78 -21.72 3.03 8.65
N ASP A 79 -21.57 2.65 7.41
CA ASP A 79 -20.27 2.38 6.80
C ASP A 79 -19.40 3.66 6.69
N ILE A 80 -20.04 4.83 6.59
CA ILE A 80 -19.34 6.13 6.51
C ILE A 80 -19.15 6.78 7.89
N LEU A 81 -20.11 6.67 8.78
CA LEU A 81 -20.16 7.44 10.02
C LEU A 81 -19.88 6.62 11.28
N SER A 82 -19.89 5.28 11.22
CA SER A 82 -19.55 4.45 12.37
C SER A 82 -18.04 4.31 12.51
N GLU A 83 -17.53 4.46 13.72
CA GLU A 83 -16.10 4.28 14.04
C GLU A 83 -15.69 2.80 14.02
N ASP A 84 -16.61 1.92 14.41
CA ASP A 84 -16.44 0.48 14.37
C ASP A 84 -17.76 -0.16 13.91
N PRO A 85 -17.91 -0.43 12.59
CA PRO A 85 -19.10 -1.07 12.06
C PRO A 85 -19.27 -2.51 12.55
N GLU A 86 -18.22 -3.11 13.09
CA GLU A 86 -18.19 -4.49 13.58
C GLU A 86 -18.01 -4.62 15.10
N GLU A 87 -18.20 -3.56 15.89
CA GLU A 87 -18.05 -3.61 17.34
C GLU A 87 -18.83 -4.81 17.92
N LYS A 88 -18.11 -5.86 18.25
CA LYS A 88 -18.63 -7.04 18.94
C LYS A 88 -18.59 -6.77 20.43
N LEU A 89 -19.74 -6.85 21.07
CA LEU A 89 -19.80 -6.82 22.50
C LEU A 89 -19.79 -8.21 23.05
N GLU A 90 -18.79 -8.50 23.84
CA GLU A 90 -18.76 -9.66 24.72
C GLU A 90 -19.51 -9.32 26.02
N PHE A 91 -20.70 -9.89 26.18
CA PHE A 91 -21.37 -9.93 27.47
C PHE A 91 -21.08 -11.26 28.13
N VAL A 92 -20.38 -11.20 29.25
CA VAL A 92 -20.24 -12.37 30.14
C VAL A 92 -21.48 -12.38 31.04
N ILE A 93 -22.51 -13.13 30.66
CA ILE A 93 -23.63 -13.42 31.53
C ILE A 93 -23.28 -14.68 32.34
N ARG A 94 -23.00 -14.52 33.61
CA ARG A 94 -22.85 -15.64 34.53
C ARG A 94 -24.25 -16.18 34.87
N VAL A 95 -24.56 -17.37 34.39
CA VAL A 95 -25.80 -18.05 34.70
C VAL A 95 -25.50 -19.14 35.71
N PRO A 96 -26.19 -19.18 36.85
CA PRO A 96 -26.13 -20.33 37.78
C PRO A 96 -26.56 -21.63 37.09
N ASP A 97 -25.90 -22.74 37.45
CA ASP A 97 -26.09 -24.06 36.84
C ASP A 97 -27.55 -24.61 36.87
N ASP A 98 -28.42 -23.99 37.65
CA ASP A 98 -29.79 -24.42 37.90
C ASP A 98 -30.87 -23.59 37.18
N GLU A 99 -30.51 -22.49 36.50
CA GLU A 99 -31.46 -21.70 35.71
C GLU A 99 -31.47 -22.11 34.23
N LYS A 100 -32.57 -22.73 33.80
CA LYS A 100 -32.84 -22.95 32.37
C LYS A 100 -33.17 -21.62 31.69
N LEU A 101 -32.21 -21.04 30.99
CA LEU A 101 -32.42 -19.87 30.13
C LEU A 101 -33.48 -20.21 29.05
N ARG A 102 -34.69 -19.69 29.20
CA ARG A 102 -35.71 -19.72 28.16
C ARG A 102 -35.62 -18.47 27.32
N PHE A 103 -34.91 -18.55 26.18
CA PHE A 103 -34.95 -17.51 25.16
C PHE A 103 -36.29 -17.54 24.44
N LYS A 104 -37.19 -16.65 24.77
CA LYS A 104 -38.46 -16.50 24.07
C LYS A 104 -38.25 -15.67 22.80
N GLY A 105 -38.21 -16.31 21.65
CA GLY A 105 -38.54 -15.69 20.37
C GLY A 105 -37.41 -14.98 19.58
N LYS A 106 -36.14 -15.32 19.82
CA LYS A 106 -35.03 -14.83 18.95
C LYS A 106 -34.35 -16.00 18.23
N ARG A 107 -33.99 -15.78 16.97
CA ARG A 107 -33.33 -16.77 16.12
C ARG A 107 -31.93 -17.09 16.62
N ALA A 108 -31.48 -18.33 16.47
CA ALA A 108 -30.18 -18.82 16.88
C ALA A 108 -29.00 -18.17 16.11
N ASP A 109 -29.30 -17.54 14.97
CA ASP A 109 -28.35 -16.82 14.10
C ASP A 109 -27.89 -15.46 14.64
N THR A 110 -28.47 -14.96 15.73
CA THR A 110 -28.11 -13.71 16.39
C THR A 110 -27.21 -13.88 17.62
N PHE A 111 -26.86 -15.11 18.00
CA PHE A 111 -26.06 -15.39 19.18
C PHE A 111 -25.00 -16.43 18.87
N GLU A 112 -23.77 -16.09 19.13
CA GLU A 112 -22.69 -17.06 19.31
C GLU A 112 -22.49 -17.26 20.81
N PHE A 113 -22.43 -18.50 21.29
CA PHE A 113 -22.14 -18.80 22.68
C PHE A 113 -20.96 -19.76 22.77
N THR A 114 -20.07 -19.46 23.68
CA THR A 114 -18.93 -20.32 24.00
C THR A 114 -19.03 -20.71 25.46
N ILE A 115 -18.92 -22.00 25.77
CA ILE A 115 -18.85 -22.48 27.14
C ILE A 115 -17.37 -22.50 27.52
N SER A 116 -16.91 -21.49 28.27
CA SER A 116 -15.49 -21.35 28.65
C SER A 116 -15.14 -21.99 29.98
N THR A 117 -16.12 -22.18 30.86
CA THR A 117 -15.96 -22.85 32.16
C THR A 117 -17.28 -23.48 32.59
N PRO A 118 -17.28 -24.61 33.40
CA PRO A 118 -18.49 -25.16 33.96
C PRO A 118 -19.26 -24.10 34.76
N GLY A 119 -20.48 -23.81 34.37
CA GLY A 119 -21.37 -22.84 35.04
C GLY A 119 -21.28 -21.39 34.52
N THR A 120 -20.49 -21.12 33.47
CA THR A 120 -20.42 -19.79 32.85
C THR A 120 -20.68 -19.92 31.35
N VAL A 121 -21.72 -19.24 30.86
CA VAL A 121 -22.04 -19.17 29.44
C VAL A 121 -21.75 -17.75 28.99
N GLU A 122 -20.80 -17.62 28.04
CA GLU A 122 -20.47 -16.35 27.39
C GLU A 122 -21.33 -16.21 26.14
N PHE A 123 -21.99 -15.07 26.01
CA PHE A 123 -22.83 -14.77 24.87
C PHE A 123 -22.23 -13.58 24.13
N THR A 124 -21.88 -13.76 22.87
CA THR A 124 -21.56 -12.67 21.97
C THR A 124 -22.85 -12.21 21.27
N TYR A 125 -23.28 -11.01 21.54
CA TYR A 125 -24.47 -10.41 20.97
C TYR A 125 -24.09 -9.39 19.92
N LYS A 126 -24.48 -9.58 18.65
CA LYS A 126 -24.44 -8.53 17.64
C LYS A 126 -25.52 -7.50 17.98
N ASP A 127 -25.15 -6.44 18.67
CA ASP A 127 -26.10 -5.41 19.10
C ASP A 127 -26.24 -4.36 17.98
N ILE A 128 -27.21 -4.59 17.08
CA ILE A 128 -27.62 -3.63 16.04
C ILE A 128 -27.87 -2.20 16.59
N PRO A 129 -28.42 -1.97 17.82
CA PRO A 129 -28.51 -0.63 18.39
C PRO A 129 -27.19 0.10 18.58
N ARG A 130 -26.07 -0.59 18.74
CA ARG A 130 -24.78 0.07 19.04
C ARG A 130 -24.11 0.71 17.83
N HIS A 131 -24.26 0.17 16.64
CA HIS A 131 -23.83 0.91 15.43
C HIS A 131 -24.47 2.28 15.35
N ARG A 132 -25.73 2.37 15.78
CA ARG A 132 -26.46 3.63 15.80
C ARG A 132 -25.97 4.57 16.89
N ILE A 133 -25.59 4.03 18.06
CA ILE A 133 -24.96 4.81 19.12
C ILE A 133 -23.58 5.30 18.66
N SER A 134 -22.79 4.46 18.00
CA SER A 134 -21.50 4.86 17.40
C SER A 134 -21.69 6.01 16.39
N ILE A 135 -22.66 5.87 15.47
CA ILE A 135 -22.99 6.95 14.52
C ILE A 135 -23.43 8.24 15.26
N LEU A 136 -24.25 8.13 16.26
CA LEU A 136 -24.71 9.30 17.03
C LEU A 136 -23.55 9.99 17.75
N ARG A 137 -22.64 9.21 18.34
CA ARG A 137 -21.41 9.75 18.97
C ARG A 137 -20.51 10.42 17.94
N SER A 138 -20.31 9.79 16.78
CA SER A 138 -19.49 10.37 15.71
C SER A 138 -20.10 11.66 15.15
N LEU A 139 -21.40 11.83 15.26
CA LEU A 139 -22.13 13.05 14.92
C LEU A 139 -22.16 14.10 16.06
N GLY A 140 -21.60 13.78 17.23
CA GLY A 140 -21.65 14.65 18.40
C GLY A 140 -23.05 14.79 18.98
N ILE A 141 -23.89 13.78 18.82
CA ILE A 141 -25.26 13.73 19.35
C ILE A 141 -25.22 12.93 20.65
N ASP A 142 -25.55 13.59 21.77
CA ASP A 142 -25.55 12.93 23.07
C ASP A 142 -26.64 11.85 23.17
N ASP A 143 -26.32 10.77 23.89
CA ASP A 143 -27.27 9.74 24.26
C ASP A 143 -27.62 9.89 25.75
N PRO A 144 -28.91 10.01 26.15
CA PRO A 144 -30.13 9.96 25.32
C PRO A 144 -30.53 11.32 24.73
N SER A 145 -30.76 11.38 23.42
CA SER A 145 -31.35 12.55 22.77
C SER A 145 -32.62 12.18 22.03
N PRO A 146 -33.59 13.12 21.86
CA PRO A 146 -34.81 12.84 21.11
C PRO A 146 -34.56 12.38 19.67
N LEU A 147 -33.46 12.81 19.05
CA LEU A 147 -33.09 12.40 17.71
C LEU A 147 -32.56 10.95 17.69
N ALA A 148 -31.75 10.58 18.68
CA ALA A 148 -31.25 9.22 18.87
C ALA A 148 -32.40 8.23 19.08
N GLU A 149 -33.32 8.54 19.98
CA GLU A 149 -34.49 7.70 20.24
C GLU A 149 -35.37 7.53 19.00
N ARG A 150 -35.60 8.61 18.25
CA ARG A 150 -36.37 8.55 17.00
C ARG A 150 -35.68 7.67 15.97
N TRP A 151 -34.39 7.83 15.76
CA TRP A 151 -33.67 7.00 14.81
C TRP A 151 -33.72 5.51 15.16
N ILE A 152 -33.43 5.16 16.40
CA ILE A 152 -33.52 3.78 16.87
C ILE A 152 -34.92 3.21 16.65
N ASN A 153 -35.97 3.98 16.91
CA ASN A 153 -37.35 3.55 16.73
C ASN A 153 -37.73 3.38 15.26
N VAL A 154 -37.40 4.34 14.40
CA VAL A 154 -37.72 4.30 12.96
C VAL A 154 -37.01 3.12 12.29
N THR A 155 -35.71 2.98 12.49
CA THR A 155 -34.91 1.91 11.85
C THR A 155 -35.27 0.53 12.36
N ARG A 156 -35.69 0.37 13.61
CA ARG A 156 -36.24 -0.90 14.14
C ARG A 156 -37.51 -1.35 13.38
N ASN A 157 -38.30 -0.40 12.90
CA ASN A 157 -39.52 -0.71 12.16
C ASN A 157 -39.25 -1.15 10.71
N PHE A 158 -38.11 -0.77 10.08
CA PHE A 158 -37.80 -1.18 8.70
C PHE A 158 -37.80 -2.70 8.54
N ALA A 159 -37.25 -3.45 9.50
CA ALA A 159 -37.22 -4.90 9.43
C ALA A 159 -38.64 -5.53 9.35
N ARG A 160 -39.65 -4.89 9.97
CA ARG A 160 -41.04 -5.37 9.94
C ARG A 160 -41.67 -5.26 8.56
N PHE A 161 -41.26 -4.26 7.75
CA PHE A 161 -41.77 -4.03 6.41
C PHE A 161 -40.94 -4.73 5.34
N ALA A 162 -39.63 -4.87 5.52
CA ALA A 162 -38.75 -5.55 4.58
C ALA A 162 -39.00 -7.06 4.47
N HIS A 163 -39.47 -7.70 5.55
CA HIS A 163 -39.76 -9.15 5.54
C HIS A 163 -41.16 -9.46 5.00
N ARG A 164 -41.27 -10.57 4.26
CA ARG A 164 -42.57 -11.10 3.78
C ARG A 164 -43.54 -11.29 4.93
N HIS A 165 -44.76 -10.79 4.77
CA HIS A 165 -45.80 -10.86 5.79
C HIS A 165 -46.53 -12.24 5.83
N GLY A 166 -46.11 -13.17 4.98
CA GLY A 166 -46.67 -14.48 4.75
C GLY A 166 -47.29 -14.60 3.35
N ALA A 167 -47.16 -15.77 2.73
CA ALA A 167 -47.58 -15.99 1.32
C ALA A 167 -49.11 -15.81 1.09
N TRP A 168 -49.89 -15.83 2.16
CA TRP A 168 -51.36 -15.76 2.11
C TRP A 168 -51.95 -14.42 2.53
N ARG A 169 -51.11 -13.40 2.80
CA ARG A 169 -51.58 -12.08 3.17
C ARG A 169 -51.42 -11.11 2.00
N SER A 170 -52.31 -10.13 1.92
CA SER A 170 -52.23 -9.07 0.94
C SER A 170 -50.90 -8.32 1.07
N PRO A 171 -50.28 -7.87 -0.01
CA PRO A 171 -49.12 -6.98 0.02
C PRO A 171 -49.42 -5.73 0.86
N ARG A 172 -48.41 -5.15 1.48
CA ARG A 172 -48.54 -3.87 2.15
C ARG A 172 -48.38 -2.75 1.13
N GLY A 173 -49.35 -1.89 1.04
CA GLY A 173 -49.36 -0.72 0.17
C GLY A 173 -48.46 0.39 0.69
N ILE A 174 -48.38 1.45 -0.10
CA ILE A 174 -47.56 2.61 0.21
C ILE A 174 -48.06 3.35 1.45
N GLU A 175 -49.37 3.35 1.67
CA GLU A 175 -50.04 4.04 2.78
C GLU A 175 -49.56 3.51 4.13
N ASP A 176 -49.22 2.21 4.19
CA ASP A 176 -48.71 1.58 5.40
C ASP A 176 -47.32 2.07 5.80
N PHE A 177 -46.55 2.61 4.85
CA PHE A 177 -45.15 3.00 5.04
C PHE A 177 -44.91 4.51 4.94
N GLU A 178 -45.80 5.30 4.35
CA GLU A 178 -45.63 6.72 4.09
C GLU A 178 -45.33 7.52 5.36
N GLY A 179 -46.08 7.23 6.44
CA GLY A 179 -45.84 7.86 7.73
C GLY A 179 -44.46 7.56 8.32
N LEU A 180 -44.01 6.30 8.19
CA LEU A 180 -42.68 5.88 8.65
C LEU A 180 -41.57 6.51 7.82
N TRP A 181 -41.76 6.65 6.50
CA TRP A 181 -40.82 7.34 5.63
C TRP A 181 -40.68 8.82 5.96
N LEU A 182 -41.79 9.50 6.24
CA LEU A 182 -41.76 10.91 6.62
C LEU A 182 -41.04 11.11 7.95
N GLU A 183 -41.22 10.20 8.91
CA GLU A 183 -40.46 10.20 10.17
C GLU A 183 -38.96 9.95 9.92
N PHE A 184 -38.62 9.03 9.01
CA PHE A 184 -37.26 8.75 8.59
C PHE A 184 -36.58 9.95 7.93
N GLU A 185 -37.27 10.66 7.02
CA GLU A 185 -36.77 11.93 6.46
C GLU A 185 -36.49 12.95 7.55
N GLY A 186 -37.32 12.98 8.61
CA GLY A 186 -37.11 13.86 9.77
C GLY A 186 -35.82 13.56 10.52
N VAL A 187 -35.54 12.28 10.69
CA VAL A 187 -34.31 11.80 11.33
C VAL A 187 -33.11 12.03 10.44
N LEU A 188 -33.19 11.67 9.15
CA LEU A 188 -32.12 11.90 8.19
C LEU A 188 -31.69 13.38 8.14
N ALA A 189 -32.64 14.29 8.04
CA ALA A 189 -32.35 15.73 8.02
C ALA A 189 -31.55 16.16 9.28
N GLY A 190 -31.93 15.65 10.45
CA GLY A 190 -31.23 15.94 11.70
C GLY A 190 -29.83 15.36 11.75
N LEU A 191 -29.65 14.09 11.37
CA LEU A 191 -28.36 13.41 11.40
C LEU A 191 -27.37 14.05 10.42
N VAL A 192 -27.81 14.22 9.17
CA VAL A 192 -26.97 14.75 8.10
C VAL A 192 -26.65 16.23 8.36
N GLY A 193 -27.62 17.00 8.86
CA GLY A 193 -27.40 18.40 9.24
C GLY A 193 -26.36 18.53 10.35
N ASN A 194 -26.40 17.70 11.38
CA ASN A 194 -25.38 17.70 12.43
C ASN A 194 -23.99 17.35 11.91
N TYR A 195 -23.91 16.36 11.03
CA TYR A 195 -22.63 15.99 10.42
C TYR A 195 -22.03 17.15 9.60
N LEU A 196 -22.82 17.79 8.77
CA LEU A 196 -22.36 18.95 7.97
C LEU A 196 -21.96 20.13 8.85
N ASN A 197 -22.67 20.39 9.94
CA ASN A 197 -22.28 21.40 10.93
C ASN A 197 -20.91 21.08 11.57
N LEU A 198 -20.62 19.79 11.82
CA LEU A 198 -19.29 19.38 12.29
C LEU A 198 -18.21 19.61 11.24
N LEU A 199 -18.47 19.26 9.98
CA LEU A 199 -17.55 19.50 8.87
C LEU A 199 -17.29 21.01 8.69
N ASP A 200 -18.33 21.84 8.70
CA ASP A 200 -18.22 23.30 8.67
C ASP A 200 -17.37 23.86 9.82
N ARG A 201 -17.52 23.27 11.00
CA ARG A 201 -16.70 23.63 12.16
C ARG A 201 -15.24 23.26 11.97
N LEU A 202 -14.97 22.07 11.41
CA LEU A 202 -13.62 21.63 11.06
C LEU A 202 -13.00 22.54 9.99
N ASP A 203 -13.76 22.91 8.95
CA ASP A 203 -13.32 23.82 7.89
C ASP A 203 -12.93 25.21 8.42
N ARG A 204 -13.72 25.74 9.39
CA ARG A 204 -13.36 27.00 10.07
C ARG A 204 -12.11 26.89 10.92
N ILE A 205 -11.87 25.73 11.55
CA ILE A 205 -10.66 25.49 12.34
C ILE A 205 -9.45 25.42 11.42
N GLN A 206 -9.52 24.69 10.29
CA GLN A 206 -8.40 24.52 9.34
C GLN A 206 -7.87 25.86 8.81
N THR A 207 -8.77 26.81 8.52
CA THR A 207 -8.45 28.11 7.93
C THR A 207 -8.02 29.15 8.95
N ALA A 208 -8.13 28.84 10.25
CA ALA A 208 -7.85 29.77 11.34
C ALA A 208 -6.50 29.44 12.01
N GLU A 209 -5.92 30.44 12.69
CA GLU A 209 -4.71 30.26 13.49
C GLU A 209 -4.90 29.20 14.60
N PRO A 210 -3.90 28.33 14.87
CA PRO A 210 -3.99 27.21 15.82
C PRO A 210 -3.89 27.66 17.29
N THR A 211 -4.86 28.44 17.77
CA THR A 211 -4.90 28.85 19.16
C THR A 211 -5.10 27.67 20.11
N ARG A 212 -4.70 27.83 21.39
CA ARG A 212 -4.87 26.79 22.41
C ARG A 212 -6.31 26.28 22.53
N GLU A 213 -7.28 27.18 22.40
CA GLU A 213 -8.71 26.83 22.45
C GLU A 213 -9.11 25.96 21.24
N ARG A 214 -8.67 26.32 20.02
CA ARG A 214 -8.94 25.56 18.80
C ARG A 214 -8.26 24.20 18.81
N ARG A 215 -7.02 24.12 19.30
CA ARG A 215 -6.29 22.85 19.51
C ARG A 215 -7.05 21.93 20.48
N GLY A 216 -7.55 22.46 21.59
CA GLY A 216 -8.38 21.71 22.54
C GLY A 216 -9.70 21.23 21.93
N ALA A 217 -10.38 22.10 21.17
CA ALA A 217 -11.60 21.73 20.44
C ALA A 217 -11.33 20.65 19.37
N LEU A 218 -10.19 20.73 18.68
CA LEU A 218 -9.80 19.78 17.64
C LEU A 218 -9.64 18.37 18.18
N ARG A 219 -9.05 18.18 19.36
CA ARG A 219 -8.90 16.85 19.98
C ARG A 219 -10.23 16.12 20.10
N ASN A 220 -11.26 16.78 20.59
CA ASN A 220 -12.59 16.17 20.73
C ASN A 220 -13.28 15.95 19.37
N LEU A 221 -13.07 16.88 18.42
CA LEU A 221 -13.66 16.76 17.09
C LEU A 221 -13.04 15.65 16.27
N LEU A 222 -11.76 15.32 16.47
CA LEU A 222 -11.02 14.30 15.72
C LEU A 222 -10.95 12.94 16.42
N GLU A 223 -11.83 12.63 17.36
CA GLU A 223 -11.95 11.28 17.94
C GLU A 223 -12.34 10.25 16.89
N SER A 224 -13.19 10.62 15.94
CA SER A 224 -13.65 9.76 14.85
C SER A 224 -12.64 9.71 13.70
N GLU A 225 -12.37 8.49 13.18
CA GLU A 225 -11.49 8.28 12.03
C GLU A 225 -11.98 9.04 10.79
N ALA A 226 -13.28 9.02 10.50
CA ALA A 226 -13.86 9.73 9.36
C ALA A 226 -13.60 11.25 9.44
N ARG A 227 -13.67 11.83 10.65
CA ARG A 227 -13.40 13.25 10.88
C ARG A 227 -11.90 13.56 10.79
N ARG A 228 -11.04 12.67 11.28
CA ARG A 228 -9.58 12.78 11.07
C ARG A 228 -9.24 12.77 9.59
N ALA A 229 -9.75 11.78 8.86
CA ALA A 229 -9.57 11.67 7.41
C ALA A 229 -10.00 12.94 6.68
N TYR A 230 -11.17 13.47 7.02
CA TYR A 230 -11.68 14.70 6.43
C TYR A 230 -10.76 15.91 6.73
N PHE A 231 -10.40 16.11 8.00
CA PHE A 231 -9.58 17.23 8.44
C PHE A 231 -8.20 17.21 7.79
N PHE A 232 -7.43 16.13 7.94
CA PHE A 232 -6.05 16.06 7.46
C PHE A 232 -5.95 16.03 5.92
N ARG A 233 -6.96 15.46 5.24
CA ARG A 233 -7.03 15.53 3.77
C ARG A 233 -7.18 16.95 3.25
N LYS A 234 -7.98 17.77 3.94
CA LYS A 234 -8.23 19.17 3.56
C LYS A 234 -7.21 20.15 4.09
N LEU A 235 -6.53 19.84 5.19
CA LEU A 235 -5.57 20.73 5.81
C LEU A 235 -4.38 21.01 4.87
N GLU A 236 -4.12 22.29 4.58
CA GLU A 236 -3.01 22.75 3.72
C GLU A 236 -2.11 23.76 4.44
N SER A 237 -2.58 24.33 5.54
CA SER A 237 -1.87 25.38 6.25
C SER A 237 -0.65 24.84 7.00
N LEU A 238 0.52 25.43 6.72
CA LEU A 238 1.78 25.14 7.44
C LEU A 238 1.75 25.59 8.91
N THR A 239 0.90 26.57 9.27
CA THR A 239 0.83 27.08 10.64
C THR A 239 0.35 26.03 11.65
N TRP A 240 -0.30 24.98 11.17
CA TRP A 240 -0.75 23.86 12.00
C TRP A 240 0.32 22.79 12.26
N LEU A 241 1.44 22.77 11.53
CA LEU A 241 2.42 21.70 11.63
C LEU A 241 3.04 21.59 13.03
N GLU A 242 3.62 22.67 13.54
CA GLU A 242 4.24 22.69 14.87
C GLU A 242 3.24 22.41 15.99
N PRO A 243 2.05 23.06 16.05
CA PRO A 243 1.01 22.76 17.02
C PRO A 243 0.53 21.31 17.01
N LEU A 244 0.38 20.71 15.84
CA LEU A 244 0.00 19.28 15.72
C LEU A 244 1.11 18.36 16.22
N LYS A 245 2.38 18.68 15.95
CA LYS A 245 3.54 17.95 16.51
C LYS A 245 3.55 18.05 18.03
N GLU A 246 3.42 19.26 18.60
CA GLU A 246 3.36 19.46 20.04
C GLU A 246 2.21 18.70 20.72
N ASP A 247 1.07 18.57 20.04
CA ASP A 247 -0.10 17.84 20.53
C ASP A 247 0.01 16.31 20.33
N GLY A 248 1.14 15.82 19.80
CA GLY A 248 1.45 14.40 19.63
C GLY A 248 0.67 13.72 18.50
N TRP A 249 0.17 14.48 17.49
CA TRP A 249 -0.56 13.89 16.37
C TRP A 249 0.32 13.02 15.46
N PHE A 250 1.63 13.26 15.47
CA PHE A 250 2.62 12.50 14.71
C PHE A 250 3.42 11.52 15.56
N ASP A 251 2.96 11.22 16.78
CA ASP A 251 3.61 10.19 17.60
C ASP A 251 3.51 8.82 16.93
N PRO A 252 4.62 8.06 16.83
CA PRO A 252 4.63 6.73 16.20
C PRO A 252 3.61 5.75 16.80
N ASP A 253 3.26 5.92 18.07
CA ASP A 253 2.23 5.09 18.74
C ASP A 253 0.81 5.31 18.18
N ARG A 254 0.61 6.34 17.36
CA ARG A 254 -0.64 6.61 16.62
C ARG A 254 -0.68 5.98 15.24
N ASN A 255 0.42 5.37 14.79
CA ASN A 255 0.41 4.60 13.56
C ASN A 255 -0.65 3.49 13.65
N PRO A 256 -1.67 3.48 12.78
CA PRO A 256 -2.73 2.49 12.89
C PRO A 256 -2.20 1.07 12.63
N MET A 257 -2.57 0.14 13.49
CA MET A 257 -2.28 -1.28 13.29
C MET A 257 -2.99 -1.79 12.03
N PRO A 258 -2.36 -2.66 11.23
CA PRO A 258 -3.04 -3.39 10.18
C PRO A 258 -4.22 -4.18 10.73
N GLN A 259 -5.31 -4.21 9.98
CA GLN A 259 -6.53 -4.91 10.37
C GLN A 259 -6.66 -6.20 9.58
N GLU A 260 -7.00 -7.29 10.25
CA GLU A 260 -7.29 -8.55 9.58
C GLU A 260 -8.61 -8.45 8.79
N SER A 261 -8.59 -8.96 7.56
CA SER A 261 -9.80 -8.97 6.73
C SER A 261 -10.84 -9.93 7.31
N PRO A 262 -12.07 -9.48 7.57
CA PRO A 262 -13.11 -10.34 8.07
C PRO A 262 -13.52 -11.44 7.08
N ASP A 263 -13.34 -11.21 5.79
CA ASP A 263 -13.71 -12.14 4.72
C ASP A 263 -12.60 -13.14 4.37
N GLN A 264 -11.34 -12.84 4.74
CA GLN A 264 -10.16 -13.63 4.41
C GLN A 264 -9.22 -13.73 5.62
N PRO A 265 -9.39 -14.72 6.51
CA PRO A 265 -8.52 -14.92 7.66
C PRO A 265 -7.04 -15.05 7.25
N GLY A 266 -6.15 -14.35 7.96
CA GLY A 266 -4.73 -14.27 7.65
C GLY A 266 -4.35 -13.21 6.61
N TYR A 267 -5.34 -12.53 6.01
CA TYR A 267 -5.08 -11.38 5.14
C TYR A 267 -5.28 -10.07 5.90
N TYR A 268 -4.24 -9.23 5.91
CA TYR A 268 -4.27 -7.94 6.61
C TYR A 268 -4.29 -6.80 5.61
N TYR A 269 -5.08 -5.75 5.89
CA TYR A 269 -5.05 -4.51 5.16
C TYR A 269 -4.50 -3.37 6.04
N SER A 270 -3.67 -2.54 5.43
CA SER A 270 -3.05 -1.40 6.11
C SER A 270 -4.03 -0.24 6.19
N SER A 271 -4.34 0.20 7.39
CA SER A 271 -5.10 1.43 7.63
C SER A 271 -4.27 2.66 7.31
N ARG A 272 -4.92 3.76 6.94
CA ARG A 272 -4.23 5.01 6.66
C ARG A 272 -3.94 5.78 7.93
N TRP A 273 -2.74 6.32 8.04
CA TRP A 273 -2.41 7.33 9.03
C TRP A 273 -2.62 8.71 8.38
N HIS A 274 -3.79 9.30 8.60
CA HIS A 274 -4.23 10.53 7.91
C HIS A 274 -3.34 11.74 8.19
N GLU A 275 -2.74 11.79 9.36
CA GLU A 275 -1.76 12.80 9.76
C GLU A 275 -0.53 12.79 8.86
N LEU A 276 -0.06 11.62 8.44
CA LEU A 276 1.05 11.48 7.49
C LEU A 276 0.65 11.92 6.07
N GLU A 277 -0.59 11.70 5.64
CA GLU A 277 -1.07 12.21 4.35
C GLU A 277 -0.95 13.75 4.29
N TYR A 278 -1.25 14.44 5.41
CA TYR A 278 -1.02 15.88 5.52
C TYR A 278 0.47 16.20 5.42
N LEU A 279 1.36 15.49 6.12
CA LEU A 279 2.81 15.71 6.06
C LEU A 279 3.35 15.54 4.63
N VAL A 280 2.96 14.49 3.92
CA VAL A 280 3.36 14.27 2.51
C VAL A 280 2.96 15.48 1.65
N LYS A 281 1.75 15.99 1.84
CA LYS A 281 1.24 17.13 1.07
C LYS A 281 2.04 18.40 1.35
N ILE A 282 2.24 18.75 2.63
CA ILE A 282 2.93 20.01 2.99
C ILE A 282 4.43 19.95 2.81
N SER A 283 5.05 18.75 2.83
CA SER A 283 6.50 18.59 2.67
C SER A 283 7.01 19.09 1.32
N THR A 284 6.14 19.17 0.31
CA THR A 284 6.46 19.73 -1.01
C THR A 284 6.35 21.26 -1.06
N HIS A 285 5.85 21.90 0.00
CA HIS A 285 5.70 23.34 0.03
C HIS A 285 7.07 24.03 0.26
N PRO A 286 7.43 25.07 -0.51
CA PRO A 286 8.75 25.73 -0.40
C PRO A 286 9.05 26.30 1.00
N GLU A 287 8.04 26.71 1.74
CA GLU A 287 8.15 27.30 3.08
C GLU A 287 7.96 26.26 4.20
N CYS A 288 7.94 24.95 3.87
CA CYS A 288 7.80 23.93 4.88
C CYS A 288 8.94 23.99 5.90
N PRO A 289 8.65 24.01 7.23
CA PRO A 289 9.69 24.03 8.25
C PRO A 289 10.39 22.68 8.35
N ILE A 290 11.47 22.52 7.59
CA ILE A 290 12.21 21.26 7.40
C ILE A 290 12.65 20.65 8.72
N ASP A 291 13.08 21.46 9.70
CA ASP A 291 13.53 20.91 11.00
C ASP A 291 12.40 20.18 11.74
N ILE A 292 11.18 20.69 11.69
CA ILE A 292 10.01 20.01 12.28
C ILE A 292 9.72 18.71 11.54
N LEU A 293 9.81 18.72 10.21
CA LEU A 293 9.60 17.53 9.40
C LEU A 293 10.66 16.46 9.70
N VAL A 294 11.92 16.84 9.81
CA VAL A 294 13.03 15.95 10.18
C VAL A 294 12.80 15.33 11.54
N ASP A 295 12.41 16.12 12.55
CA ASP A 295 12.14 15.61 13.90
C ASP A 295 11.01 14.55 13.90
N ILE A 296 9.94 14.78 13.10
CA ILE A 296 8.83 13.81 12.99
C ILE A 296 9.31 12.54 12.30
N VAL A 297 10.03 12.65 11.19
CA VAL A 297 10.58 11.50 10.47
C VAL A 297 11.55 10.72 11.34
N ASN A 298 12.45 11.40 12.07
CA ASN A 298 13.37 10.75 12.98
C ASN A 298 12.65 9.98 14.10
N ALA A 299 11.54 10.52 14.62
CA ALA A 299 10.74 9.81 15.62
C ALA A 299 10.05 8.55 15.05
N ILE A 300 9.60 8.59 13.78
CA ILE A 300 8.96 7.44 13.11
C ILE A 300 10.00 6.37 12.75
N THR A 301 11.23 6.77 12.38
CA THR A 301 12.29 5.87 11.93
C THR A 301 13.24 5.44 13.07
N ASP A 302 12.94 5.78 14.31
CA ASP A 302 13.73 5.43 15.48
C ASP A 302 13.77 3.91 15.71
N GLU A 303 14.94 3.30 15.49
CA GLU A 303 15.18 1.87 15.64
C GLU A 303 15.02 1.36 17.09
N SER A 304 15.04 2.24 18.08
CA SER A 304 14.85 1.86 19.48
C SER A 304 13.39 1.54 19.82
N ARG A 305 12.45 1.88 18.94
CA ARG A 305 11.01 1.63 19.09
C ARG A 305 10.58 0.38 18.35
N GLU A 306 9.57 -0.30 18.87
CA GLU A 306 8.90 -1.37 18.15
C GLU A 306 8.14 -0.78 16.95
N ARG A 307 8.52 -1.22 15.76
CA ARG A 307 7.91 -0.74 14.54
C ARG A 307 6.55 -1.40 14.30
N ILE A 308 5.52 -0.60 14.05
CA ILE A 308 4.22 -1.08 13.55
C ILE A 308 4.35 -1.34 12.04
N ASP A 309 4.11 -2.59 11.64
CA ASP A 309 4.18 -3.02 10.24
C ASP A 309 2.95 -2.54 9.45
N ASN A 310 3.00 -1.30 8.96
CA ASN A 310 1.94 -0.69 8.16
C ASN A 310 2.52 -0.16 6.84
N GLY A 311 2.37 -0.92 5.76
CA GLY A 311 2.96 -0.59 4.47
C GLY A 311 2.50 0.75 3.86
N ARG A 312 1.33 1.30 4.25
CA ARG A 312 0.92 2.65 3.82
C ARG A 312 1.70 3.73 4.55
N THR A 313 1.83 3.60 5.86
CA THR A 313 2.67 4.49 6.68
C THR A 313 4.11 4.45 6.21
N ASP A 314 4.63 3.26 5.93
CA ASP A 314 5.99 3.08 5.43
C ASP A 314 6.21 3.81 4.10
N LEU A 315 5.30 3.64 3.15
CA LEU A 315 5.36 4.33 1.86
C LEU A 315 5.33 5.86 2.02
N ASP A 316 4.45 6.38 2.85
CA ASP A 316 4.33 7.82 3.06
C ASP A 316 5.57 8.36 3.79
N THR A 317 6.13 7.62 4.74
CA THR A 317 7.40 7.97 5.41
C THR A 317 8.57 8.00 4.40
N VAL A 318 8.69 6.99 3.53
CA VAL A 318 9.74 6.95 2.48
C VAL A 318 9.59 8.12 1.51
N LYS A 319 8.38 8.50 1.12
CA LYS A 319 8.14 9.70 0.29
C LYS A 319 8.62 10.98 0.97
N ILE A 320 8.32 11.13 2.28
CA ILE A 320 8.78 12.30 3.03
C ILE A 320 10.31 12.32 3.10
N ILE A 321 10.96 11.19 3.36
CA ILE A 321 12.44 11.08 3.32
C ILE A 321 12.98 11.50 1.94
N GLY A 322 12.29 11.09 0.86
CA GLY A 322 12.63 11.50 -0.51
C GLY A 322 12.61 13.02 -0.73
N ILE A 323 11.78 13.74 0.01
CA ILE A 323 11.67 15.20 -0.08
C ILE A 323 12.70 15.91 0.80
N LEU A 324 13.13 15.32 1.93
CA LEU A 324 14.10 15.94 2.85
C LEU A 324 15.36 16.44 2.10
N PRO A 325 15.98 17.56 2.51
CA PRO A 325 17.30 17.95 2.01
C PRO A 325 18.29 16.79 2.20
N ILE A 326 19.21 16.62 1.24
CA ILE A 326 20.15 15.50 1.24
C ILE A 326 21.05 15.46 2.49
N GLU A 327 21.31 16.60 3.10
CA GLU A 327 22.11 16.75 4.34
C GLU A 327 21.36 16.23 5.57
N ARG A 328 20.04 16.06 5.45
CA ARG A 328 19.15 15.60 6.53
C ARG A 328 18.79 14.12 6.41
N ILE A 329 19.25 13.44 5.36
CA ILE A 329 19.08 11.98 5.25
C ILE A 329 20.18 11.30 6.08
N GLU A 330 19.76 10.45 7.01
CA GLU A 330 20.61 9.78 8.00
C GLU A 330 20.58 8.25 7.83
N PRO A 331 21.55 7.50 8.41
CA PRO A 331 21.59 6.03 8.31
C PRO A 331 20.32 5.34 8.81
N GLN A 332 19.68 5.85 9.86
CA GLN A 332 18.41 5.31 10.38
C GLN A 332 17.28 5.34 9.33
N HIS A 333 17.27 6.34 8.46
CA HIS A 333 16.29 6.39 7.37
C HIS A 333 16.50 5.26 6.36
N ILE A 334 17.77 4.92 6.09
CA ILE A 334 18.12 3.79 5.21
C ILE A 334 17.74 2.46 5.86
N ALA A 335 18.05 2.30 7.16
CA ALA A 335 17.66 1.10 7.91
C ALA A 335 16.14 0.91 7.96
N PHE A 336 15.38 2.00 8.16
CA PHE A 336 13.91 1.98 8.09
C PHE A 336 13.41 1.48 6.73
N MET A 337 13.99 1.96 5.62
CA MET A 337 13.63 1.49 4.27
C MET A 337 13.85 -0.02 4.11
N GLY A 338 14.94 -0.54 4.67
CA GLY A 338 15.23 -1.97 4.67
C GLY A 338 14.17 -2.78 5.44
N ALA A 339 13.80 -2.32 6.62
CA ALA A 339 12.74 -2.94 7.41
C ALA A 339 11.38 -2.88 6.70
N ALA A 340 11.07 -1.73 6.07
CA ALA A 340 9.84 -1.51 5.34
C ALA A 340 9.73 -2.39 4.07
N LEU A 341 10.82 -2.57 3.33
CA LEU A 341 10.85 -3.46 2.17
C LEU A 341 10.63 -4.93 2.55
N LYS A 342 11.09 -5.37 3.74
CA LYS A 342 10.90 -6.73 4.25
C LYS A 342 9.50 -6.98 4.81
N SER A 343 8.74 -5.92 5.03
CA SER A 343 7.41 -6.00 5.59
C SER A 343 6.48 -6.86 4.73
N SER A 344 5.67 -7.70 5.38
CA SER A 344 4.62 -8.49 4.73
C SER A 344 3.51 -7.60 4.10
N GLN A 345 3.42 -6.35 4.54
CA GLN A 345 2.43 -5.35 4.11
C GLN A 345 2.95 -4.44 2.99
N LYS A 346 4.08 -4.78 2.36
CA LYS A 346 4.68 -3.94 1.32
C LYS A 346 3.80 -3.82 0.07
N TYR A 347 3.84 -2.63 -0.50
CA TYR A 347 3.27 -2.34 -1.82
C TYR A 347 4.43 -2.05 -2.78
N GLY A 348 4.41 -2.60 -4.01
CA GLY A 348 5.46 -2.40 -5.02
C GLY A 348 5.78 -0.93 -5.37
N LEU A 349 4.94 0.02 -4.92
CA LEU A 349 5.18 1.46 -5.05
C LEU A 349 6.36 1.97 -4.20
N MET A 350 6.72 1.29 -3.11
CA MET A 350 7.90 1.63 -2.29
C MET A 350 9.19 1.34 -3.04
N ASP A 351 9.22 0.25 -3.80
CA ASP A 351 10.35 -0.12 -4.64
C ASP A 351 10.67 0.98 -5.66
N GLN A 352 9.61 1.55 -6.26
CA GLN A 352 9.71 2.68 -7.17
C GLN A 352 10.30 3.91 -6.48
N GLU A 353 9.81 4.27 -5.31
CA GLU A 353 10.27 5.46 -4.58
C GLU A 353 11.75 5.35 -4.21
N ILE A 354 12.18 4.17 -3.75
CA ILE A 354 13.59 3.92 -3.42
C ILE A 354 14.48 4.01 -4.67
N GLY A 355 14.07 3.34 -5.76
CA GLY A 355 14.87 3.28 -6.99
C GLY A 355 14.91 4.58 -7.80
N GLN A 356 13.80 5.35 -7.81
CA GLN A 356 13.66 6.52 -8.68
C GLN A 356 13.80 7.87 -7.95
N THR A 357 13.65 7.89 -6.62
CA THR A 357 13.74 9.13 -5.85
C THR A 357 14.93 9.12 -4.89
N ILE A 358 15.02 8.09 -4.03
CA ILE A 358 16.04 8.05 -2.98
C ILE A 358 17.43 7.79 -3.55
N LEU A 359 17.61 6.72 -4.32
CA LEU A 359 18.92 6.37 -4.88
C LEU A 359 19.52 7.52 -5.74
N PRO A 360 18.81 8.10 -6.72
CA PRO A 360 19.32 9.22 -7.48
C PRO A 360 19.74 10.40 -6.59
N LYS A 361 18.93 10.71 -5.59
CA LYS A 361 19.21 11.80 -4.66
C LYS A 361 20.50 11.58 -3.85
N LEU A 362 20.74 10.35 -3.38
CA LEU A 362 21.99 9.99 -2.69
C LEU A 362 23.20 10.12 -3.63
N LEU A 363 23.05 9.69 -4.88
CA LEU A 363 24.10 9.75 -5.90
C LEU A 363 24.43 11.19 -6.29
N ASP A 364 23.42 12.02 -6.55
CA ASP A 364 23.57 13.43 -6.89
C ASP A 364 24.21 14.21 -5.73
N GLY A 365 23.82 13.90 -4.51
CA GLY A 365 24.41 14.45 -3.28
C GLY A 365 25.75 13.84 -2.89
N ARG A 366 26.27 12.88 -3.68
CA ARG A 366 27.53 12.16 -3.43
C ARG A 366 27.64 11.54 -2.03
N LYS A 367 26.50 11.04 -1.51
CA LYS A 367 26.40 10.39 -0.18
C LYS A 367 26.86 8.94 -0.28
N ARG A 368 28.16 8.73 -0.45
CA ARG A 368 28.76 7.40 -0.64
C ARG A 368 28.36 6.38 0.43
N GLU A 369 28.48 6.76 1.70
CA GLU A 369 28.19 5.84 2.81
C GLU A 369 26.71 5.42 2.86
N LEU A 370 25.78 6.37 2.64
CA LEU A 370 24.36 6.06 2.58
C LEU A 370 24.01 5.22 1.34
N THR A 371 24.67 5.46 0.22
CA THR A 371 24.51 4.64 -0.99
C THR A 371 24.98 3.20 -0.72
N LEU A 372 26.16 3.03 -0.09
CA LEU A 372 26.66 1.72 0.30
C LEU A 372 25.77 1.00 1.33
N ALA A 373 25.10 1.75 2.20
CA ALA A 373 24.12 1.19 3.13
C ALA A 373 22.81 0.79 2.42
N LEU A 374 22.39 1.52 1.39
CA LEU A 374 21.15 1.23 0.64
C LEU A 374 21.30 0.04 -0.32
N LEU A 375 22.46 -0.11 -0.97
CA LEU A 375 22.68 -1.16 -1.97
C LEU A 375 22.40 -2.58 -1.46
N PRO A 376 22.89 -3.04 -0.27
CA PRO A 376 22.57 -4.35 0.26
C PRO A 376 21.08 -4.58 0.42
N ILE A 377 20.33 -3.54 0.82
CA ILE A 377 18.88 -3.58 1.01
C ILE A 377 18.17 -3.79 -0.33
N MET A 378 18.58 -3.06 -1.36
CA MET A 378 18.01 -3.18 -2.70
C MET A 378 18.29 -4.54 -3.34
N LEU A 379 19.49 -5.10 -3.07
CA LEU A 379 19.98 -6.35 -3.66
C LEU A 379 19.66 -7.58 -2.80
N GLU A 380 18.95 -7.44 -1.70
CA GLU A 380 18.65 -8.55 -0.79
C GLU A 380 17.63 -9.52 -1.42
N VAL A 381 17.82 -10.80 -1.16
CA VAL A 381 16.92 -11.88 -1.59
C VAL A 381 16.50 -12.74 -0.42
N GLU A 382 15.32 -13.30 -0.52
CA GLU A 382 14.81 -14.39 0.31
C GLU A 382 14.77 -15.69 -0.50
N PHE A 383 14.97 -16.80 0.17
CA PHE A 383 14.79 -18.13 -0.40
C PHE A 383 13.48 -18.71 0.16
N VAL A 384 12.46 -18.78 -0.70
CA VAL A 384 11.13 -19.28 -0.33
C VAL A 384 10.82 -20.50 -1.19
N ASP A 385 10.63 -21.67 -0.57
CA ASP A 385 10.32 -22.94 -1.25
C ASP A 385 11.33 -23.28 -2.37
N GLY A 386 12.63 -23.00 -2.13
CA GLY A 386 13.70 -23.24 -3.11
C GLY A 386 13.70 -22.27 -4.31
N ARG A 387 12.97 -21.16 -4.21
CA ARG A 387 12.95 -20.11 -5.23
C ARG A 387 13.58 -18.83 -4.70
N ILE A 388 14.34 -18.18 -5.57
CA ILE A 388 14.90 -16.86 -5.32
C ILE A 388 13.76 -15.84 -5.39
N ARG A 389 13.57 -15.07 -4.33
CA ARG A 389 12.61 -13.97 -4.26
C ARG A 389 13.33 -12.69 -3.87
N PRO A 390 13.59 -11.77 -4.80
CA PRO A 390 14.15 -10.47 -4.47
C PRO A 390 13.23 -9.69 -3.52
N ILE A 391 13.81 -9.00 -2.55
CA ILE A 391 13.06 -8.14 -1.63
C ILE A 391 12.50 -6.93 -2.40
N MET A 392 13.34 -6.28 -3.20
CA MET A 392 12.88 -5.28 -4.16
C MET A 392 12.44 -5.97 -5.46
N SER A 393 11.34 -5.55 -6.09
CA SER A 393 10.86 -6.17 -7.31
C SER A 393 11.89 -6.05 -8.45
N GLU A 394 12.06 -7.10 -9.24
CA GLU A 394 13.06 -7.17 -10.32
C GLU A 394 12.94 -5.99 -11.29
N HIS A 395 11.72 -5.59 -11.61
CA HIS A 395 11.48 -4.49 -12.54
C HIS A 395 12.08 -3.15 -12.05
N TRP A 396 11.82 -2.78 -10.79
CA TRP A 396 12.33 -1.52 -10.25
C TRP A 396 13.82 -1.58 -9.94
N LEU A 397 14.31 -2.75 -9.54
CA LEU A 397 15.73 -2.99 -9.33
C LEU A 397 16.50 -2.88 -10.66
N GLU A 398 16.01 -3.54 -11.72
CA GLU A 398 16.58 -3.47 -13.07
C GLU A 398 16.65 -2.03 -13.58
N ASP A 399 15.54 -1.28 -13.48
CA ASP A 399 15.47 0.13 -13.88
C ASP A 399 16.49 0.99 -13.11
N ALA A 400 16.57 0.84 -11.79
CA ALA A 400 17.49 1.58 -10.93
C ALA A 400 18.96 1.27 -11.27
N LEU A 401 19.33 0.00 -11.41
CA LEU A 401 20.72 -0.39 -11.69
C LEU A 401 21.14 -0.02 -13.11
N LYS A 402 20.27 -0.14 -14.11
CA LYS A 402 20.55 0.30 -15.49
C LYS A 402 20.82 1.80 -15.57
N ARG A 403 19.99 2.60 -14.92
CA ARG A 403 20.12 4.07 -14.96
C ARG A 403 21.33 4.57 -14.18
N HIS A 404 21.62 3.94 -13.05
CA HIS A 404 22.54 4.48 -12.07
C HIS A 404 23.82 3.67 -11.86
N GLY A 405 23.93 2.47 -12.44
CA GLY A 405 25.06 1.57 -12.23
C GLY A 405 26.44 2.22 -12.45
N ARG A 406 26.60 3.03 -13.51
CA ARG A 406 27.85 3.75 -13.77
C ARG A 406 28.14 4.82 -12.72
N VAL A 407 27.10 5.52 -12.24
CA VAL A 407 27.29 6.55 -11.19
C VAL A 407 27.63 5.88 -9.86
N ILE A 408 27.00 4.75 -9.57
CA ILE A 408 27.32 3.91 -8.40
C ILE A 408 28.78 3.44 -8.47
N ALA A 409 29.23 2.94 -9.63
CA ALA A 409 30.60 2.50 -9.84
C ALA A 409 31.61 3.64 -9.55
N ASN A 410 31.36 4.82 -10.09
CA ASN A 410 32.22 5.98 -9.90
C ASN A 410 32.23 6.51 -8.46
N LEU A 411 31.11 6.40 -7.74
CA LEU A 411 30.98 6.90 -6.38
C LEU A 411 31.47 5.89 -5.33
N CYS A 412 31.09 4.63 -5.51
CA CYS A 412 31.27 3.56 -4.51
C CYS A 412 32.42 2.60 -4.84
N GLY A 413 32.80 2.51 -6.12
CA GLY A 413 33.93 1.68 -6.55
C GLY A 413 33.79 0.21 -6.17
N VAL A 414 34.91 -0.36 -5.75
CA VAL A 414 35.05 -1.79 -5.39
C VAL A 414 34.09 -2.25 -4.29
N GLU A 415 33.72 -1.38 -3.36
CA GLU A 415 32.79 -1.75 -2.29
C GLU A 415 31.39 -2.09 -2.82
N ALA A 416 30.90 -1.37 -3.85
CA ALA A 416 29.67 -1.74 -4.52
C ALA A 416 29.77 -3.11 -5.21
N ALA A 417 30.91 -3.42 -5.83
CA ALA A 417 31.17 -4.73 -6.38
C ALA A 417 31.17 -5.83 -5.31
N GLN A 418 31.77 -5.57 -4.14
CA GLN A 418 31.78 -6.52 -3.02
C GLN A 418 30.36 -6.84 -2.52
N ILE A 419 29.46 -5.85 -2.49
CA ILE A 419 28.04 -6.08 -2.16
C ILE A 419 27.41 -7.02 -3.19
N GLY A 420 27.60 -6.79 -4.48
CA GLY A 420 27.13 -7.66 -5.55
C GLY A 420 27.71 -9.08 -5.45
N LEU A 421 29.02 -9.20 -5.22
CA LEU A 421 29.70 -10.50 -5.03
C LEU A 421 29.14 -11.25 -3.81
N THR A 422 28.80 -10.55 -2.73
CA THR A 422 28.18 -11.16 -1.56
C THR A 422 26.86 -11.82 -1.91
N GLN A 423 26.02 -11.15 -2.70
CA GLN A 423 24.76 -11.72 -3.17
C GLN A 423 24.98 -12.89 -4.13
N ILE A 424 25.95 -12.78 -5.05
CA ILE A 424 26.29 -13.88 -5.96
C ILE A 424 26.77 -15.11 -5.18
N ARG A 425 27.59 -14.94 -4.14
CA ARG A 425 28.03 -16.05 -3.27
C ARG A 425 26.85 -16.69 -2.53
N ALA A 426 25.94 -15.89 -1.98
CA ALA A 426 24.75 -16.39 -1.32
C ALA A 426 23.87 -17.22 -2.25
N LEU A 427 23.63 -16.74 -3.48
CA LEU A 427 22.89 -17.47 -4.50
C LEU A 427 23.60 -18.76 -4.91
N ALA A 428 24.92 -18.70 -5.17
CA ALA A 428 25.69 -19.86 -5.61
C ALA A 428 25.83 -20.95 -4.52
N ALA A 429 25.80 -20.56 -3.27
CA ALA A 429 25.80 -21.48 -2.13
C ALA A 429 24.46 -22.24 -2.01
N GLU A 430 23.35 -21.60 -2.34
CA GLU A 430 22.01 -22.20 -2.30
C GLU A 430 21.75 -23.05 -3.54
N ASP A 431 21.95 -22.50 -4.73
CA ASP A 431 21.83 -23.19 -6.02
C ASP A 431 22.78 -22.62 -7.08
N SER A 432 23.90 -23.30 -7.30
CA SER A 432 24.88 -22.88 -8.31
C SER A 432 24.35 -22.99 -9.76
N SER A 433 23.27 -23.75 -9.98
CA SER A 433 22.74 -23.99 -11.34
C SER A 433 22.11 -22.75 -11.96
N VAL A 434 21.68 -21.78 -11.14
CA VAL A 434 21.11 -20.49 -11.59
C VAL A 434 22.08 -19.68 -12.46
N PHE A 435 23.40 -19.97 -12.36
CA PHE A 435 24.43 -19.27 -13.11
C PHE A 435 24.96 -20.03 -14.34
N HIS A 436 24.47 -21.25 -14.62
CA HIS A 436 25.03 -22.11 -15.71
C HIS A 436 24.97 -21.41 -17.06
N PHE A 437 23.90 -20.71 -17.35
CA PHE A 437 23.66 -20.07 -18.65
C PHE A 437 23.98 -18.58 -18.66
N ILE A 438 24.53 -18.03 -17.56
CA ILE A 438 24.88 -16.62 -17.49
C ILE A 438 26.31 -16.40 -17.94
N HIS A 439 26.45 -15.67 -19.04
CA HIS A 439 27.74 -15.32 -19.63
C HIS A 439 27.96 -13.81 -19.51
N PRO A 440 28.81 -13.31 -18.57
CA PRO A 440 29.06 -11.88 -18.38
C PRO A 440 29.55 -11.14 -19.63
N VAL A 441 30.06 -11.91 -20.59
CA VAL A 441 30.60 -11.40 -21.87
C VAL A 441 29.52 -10.81 -22.76
N GLU A 442 28.32 -11.40 -22.73
CA GLU A 442 27.22 -11.03 -23.61
C GLU A 442 26.22 -10.06 -22.95
N SER A 443 26.34 -9.88 -21.65
CA SER A 443 25.35 -9.14 -20.86
C SER A 443 25.90 -7.78 -20.46
N ASN A 444 25.68 -6.76 -21.28
CA ASN A 444 25.81 -5.38 -20.80
C ASN A 444 24.55 -5.00 -20.03
N LEU A 445 24.72 -4.35 -18.89
CA LEU A 445 23.59 -3.93 -18.04
C LEU A 445 22.55 -3.09 -18.80
N SER A 446 23.00 -2.29 -19.79
CA SER A 446 22.14 -1.47 -20.65
C SER A 446 21.28 -2.28 -21.63
N ASP A 447 21.74 -3.49 -22.00
CA ASP A 447 21.15 -4.29 -23.09
C ASP A 447 20.19 -5.36 -22.59
N LEU A 448 20.16 -5.59 -21.26
CA LEU A 448 19.26 -6.56 -20.64
C LEU A 448 17.80 -6.16 -20.86
N SER A 449 17.03 -7.04 -21.44
CA SER A 449 15.58 -6.92 -21.52
C SER A 449 14.95 -8.10 -20.77
N ARG A 450 14.30 -7.86 -19.64
CA ARG A 450 13.69 -8.88 -18.77
C ARG A 450 14.69 -9.89 -18.20
N ALA A 451 15.84 -9.41 -17.73
CA ALA A 451 16.81 -10.23 -17.02
C ALA A 451 16.18 -10.81 -15.74
N ASN A 452 16.51 -12.05 -15.44
CA ASN A 452 16.23 -12.57 -14.10
C ASN A 452 17.20 -11.96 -13.08
N TYR A 453 16.88 -12.08 -11.79
CA TYR A 453 17.69 -11.47 -10.72
C TYR A 453 19.17 -11.90 -10.77
N ALA A 454 19.47 -13.17 -11.02
CA ALA A 454 20.84 -13.68 -11.07
C ALA A 454 21.65 -13.02 -12.21
N GLU A 455 21.05 -12.86 -13.38
CA GLU A 455 21.67 -12.18 -14.52
C GLU A 455 21.87 -10.69 -14.23
N LEU A 456 20.90 -10.05 -13.61
CA LEU A 456 20.96 -8.64 -13.23
C LEU A 456 22.11 -8.35 -12.26
N ILE A 457 22.27 -9.17 -11.21
CA ILE A 457 23.32 -8.95 -10.21
C ILE A 457 24.73 -9.23 -10.76
N VAL A 458 24.87 -10.23 -11.65
CA VAL A 458 26.13 -10.52 -12.34
C VAL A 458 26.50 -9.37 -13.27
N SER A 459 25.56 -8.86 -14.06
CA SER A 459 25.79 -7.75 -14.99
C SER A 459 26.10 -6.45 -14.25
N PHE A 460 25.39 -6.17 -13.14
CA PHE A 460 25.68 -5.03 -12.27
C PHE A 460 27.11 -5.12 -11.72
N THR A 461 27.48 -6.25 -11.10
CA THR A 461 28.81 -6.45 -10.50
C THR A 461 29.93 -6.31 -11.55
N SER A 462 29.74 -6.88 -12.75
CA SER A 462 30.67 -6.75 -13.86
C SER A 462 30.82 -5.29 -14.31
N SER A 463 29.72 -4.55 -14.42
CA SER A 463 29.73 -3.14 -14.83
C SER A 463 30.47 -2.23 -13.84
N ILE A 464 30.41 -2.57 -12.54
CA ILE A 464 31.19 -1.86 -11.51
C ILE A 464 32.70 -2.04 -11.77
N PHE A 465 33.16 -3.28 -11.98
CA PHE A 465 34.59 -3.51 -12.27
C PHE A 465 35.04 -2.85 -13.57
N GLN A 466 34.18 -2.80 -14.58
CA GLN A 466 34.47 -2.12 -15.85
C GLN A 466 34.69 -0.61 -15.67
N SER A 467 34.01 0.01 -14.70
CA SER A 467 34.01 1.47 -14.52
C SER A 467 34.86 1.96 -13.35
N ALA A 468 35.34 1.06 -12.48
CA ALA A 468 36.07 1.41 -11.26
C ALA A 468 37.52 1.76 -11.54
N GLU A 469 38.16 2.49 -10.63
CA GLU A 469 39.58 2.87 -10.72
C GLU A 469 40.49 1.63 -10.56
N LEU A 470 41.48 1.51 -11.46
CA LEU A 470 42.36 0.33 -11.59
C LEU A 470 43.12 -0.03 -10.30
N VAL A 471 43.62 0.98 -9.58
CA VAL A 471 44.42 0.76 -8.35
C VAL A 471 43.59 0.01 -7.29
N SER A 472 42.29 0.26 -7.27
CA SER A 472 41.40 -0.33 -6.26
C SER A 472 40.92 -1.74 -6.62
N ILE A 473 40.96 -2.15 -7.90
CA ILE A 473 40.39 -3.43 -8.35
C ILE A 473 41.42 -4.57 -8.50
N THR A 474 42.72 -4.28 -8.66
CA THR A 474 43.74 -5.28 -9.01
C THR A 474 43.83 -6.42 -7.99
N GLU A 475 43.97 -6.11 -6.69
CA GLU A 475 44.02 -7.12 -5.65
C GLU A 475 42.71 -7.90 -5.54
N THR A 476 41.59 -7.21 -5.72
CA THR A 476 40.26 -7.85 -5.71
C THR A 476 40.15 -8.86 -6.85
N ILE A 477 40.45 -8.46 -8.09
CA ILE A 477 40.37 -9.34 -9.26
C ILE A 477 41.30 -10.53 -9.11
N GLN A 478 42.53 -10.34 -8.62
CA GLN A 478 43.46 -11.44 -8.34
C GLN A 478 42.85 -12.46 -7.38
N GLY A 479 42.21 -12.03 -6.31
CA GLY A 479 41.52 -12.92 -5.36
C GLY A 479 40.34 -13.68 -6.01
N LEU A 480 39.56 -13.00 -6.87
CA LEU A 480 38.39 -13.59 -7.52
C LEU A 480 38.73 -14.69 -8.54
N LEU A 481 39.93 -14.70 -9.11
CA LEU A 481 40.38 -15.76 -10.02
C LEU A 481 40.45 -17.16 -9.37
N TYR A 482 40.62 -17.21 -8.06
CA TYR A 482 40.74 -18.45 -7.27
C TYR A 482 39.46 -18.78 -6.47
N GLU A 483 38.39 -18.07 -6.73
CA GLU A 483 37.10 -18.33 -6.04
C GLU A 483 36.50 -19.68 -6.47
N PRO A 484 35.82 -20.40 -5.54
CA PRO A 484 35.24 -21.71 -5.86
C PRO A 484 34.08 -21.64 -6.86
N HIS A 485 33.40 -20.49 -6.90
CA HIS A 485 32.22 -20.28 -7.76
C HIS A 485 32.62 -19.78 -9.14
N ILE A 486 32.36 -20.59 -10.16
CA ILE A 486 32.75 -20.33 -11.54
C ILE A 486 32.26 -18.98 -12.07
N ILE A 487 31.05 -18.55 -11.67
CA ILE A 487 30.49 -17.26 -12.11
C ILE A 487 31.35 -16.07 -11.62
N ILE A 488 31.93 -16.16 -10.42
CA ILE A 488 32.80 -15.12 -9.86
C ILE A 488 34.12 -15.06 -10.64
N ARG A 489 34.67 -16.23 -10.98
CA ARG A 489 35.86 -16.31 -11.83
C ARG A 489 35.60 -15.78 -13.24
N ARG A 490 34.40 -16.00 -13.81
CA ARG A 490 33.98 -15.40 -15.09
C ARG A 490 33.96 -13.88 -15.01
N ILE A 491 33.45 -13.30 -13.90
CA ILE A 491 33.47 -11.84 -13.68
C ILE A 491 34.92 -11.32 -13.61
N ALA A 492 35.82 -12.04 -12.93
CA ALA A 492 37.22 -11.65 -12.84
C ALA A 492 37.91 -11.63 -14.23
N VAL A 493 37.72 -12.70 -15.03
CA VAL A 493 38.26 -12.77 -16.40
C VAL A 493 37.67 -11.66 -17.27
N ARG A 494 36.41 -11.34 -17.14
CA ARG A 494 35.77 -10.21 -17.84
C ARG A 494 36.42 -8.87 -17.46
N ALA A 495 36.66 -8.63 -16.18
CA ALA A 495 37.35 -7.41 -15.72
C ALA A 495 38.76 -7.31 -16.28
N ILE A 496 39.49 -8.42 -16.37
CA ILE A 496 40.81 -8.46 -17.04
C ILE A 496 40.66 -8.11 -18.52
N THR A 497 39.62 -8.62 -19.20
CA THR A 497 39.38 -8.33 -20.62
C THR A 497 39.16 -6.81 -20.84
N ASP A 498 38.35 -6.21 -20.02
CA ASP A 498 37.99 -4.79 -20.13
C ASP A 498 39.16 -3.84 -19.77
N HIS A 499 40.07 -4.27 -18.88
CA HIS A 499 41.25 -3.54 -18.44
C HIS A 499 42.56 -4.25 -18.81
N TYR A 500 42.62 -4.88 -19.99
CA TYR A 500 43.68 -5.79 -20.37
C TYR A 500 45.08 -5.17 -20.27
N SER A 501 45.29 -3.91 -20.70
CA SER A 501 46.59 -3.24 -20.65
C SER A 501 47.22 -3.24 -19.24
N ASP A 502 46.37 -3.15 -18.22
CA ASP A 502 46.81 -2.98 -16.83
C ASP A 502 46.77 -4.30 -16.06
N LEU A 503 45.80 -5.13 -16.33
CA LEU A 503 45.53 -6.41 -15.61
C LEU A 503 46.02 -7.66 -16.32
N LYS A 504 46.64 -7.55 -17.51
CA LYS A 504 47.11 -8.74 -18.27
C LYS A 504 48.09 -9.62 -17.50
N HIS A 505 48.86 -9.06 -16.59
CA HIS A 505 49.78 -9.81 -15.74
C HIS A 505 49.09 -10.84 -14.88
N LEU A 506 47.81 -10.62 -14.50
CA LEU A 506 47.00 -11.60 -13.76
C LEU A 506 46.60 -12.77 -14.63
N PHE A 507 46.34 -12.58 -15.93
CA PHE A 507 46.03 -13.64 -16.87
C PHE A 507 47.28 -14.47 -17.22
N TRP A 508 48.38 -13.78 -17.54
CA TRP A 508 49.63 -14.46 -17.89
C TRP A 508 50.32 -15.11 -16.67
N GLY A 509 50.01 -14.69 -15.48
CA GLY A 509 50.47 -15.28 -14.23
C GLY A 509 49.58 -16.42 -13.70
N TRP A 510 48.60 -16.87 -14.48
CA TRP A 510 47.71 -17.96 -14.07
C TRP A 510 48.48 -19.26 -13.91
N GLU A 511 48.25 -19.95 -12.77
CA GLU A 511 48.87 -21.25 -12.51
C GLU A 511 48.21 -22.35 -13.35
N GLY A 512 48.95 -22.98 -14.25
CA GLY A 512 48.46 -24.02 -15.16
C GLY A 512 47.90 -23.48 -16.48
N ASN A 513 47.04 -24.25 -17.12
CA ASN A 513 46.41 -23.88 -18.38
C ASN A 513 44.98 -23.35 -18.13
N PRO A 514 44.73 -22.06 -18.31
CA PRO A 514 43.41 -21.50 -18.08
C PRO A 514 42.33 -22.06 -19.03
N LEU A 515 42.69 -22.62 -20.17
CA LEU A 515 41.76 -23.26 -21.11
C LEU A 515 41.25 -24.62 -20.59
N ASP A 516 41.91 -25.24 -19.61
CA ASP A 516 41.45 -26.49 -18.99
C ASP A 516 40.42 -26.23 -17.88
N GLU A 517 40.18 -25.00 -17.53
CA GLU A 517 39.22 -24.61 -16.49
C GLU A 517 37.79 -24.72 -17.00
N VAL A 518 37.11 -25.76 -16.60
CA VAL A 518 35.73 -26.06 -17.02
C VAL A 518 34.80 -24.91 -16.75
N GLY A 519 34.13 -24.39 -17.77
CA GLY A 519 33.16 -23.32 -17.71
C GLY A 519 33.76 -21.91 -17.79
N LEU A 520 35.07 -21.74 -17.96
CA LEU A 520 35.70 -20.44 -18.27
C LEU A 520 35.96 -20.25 -19.78
N GLU A 521 35.80 -21.28 -20.59
CA GLU A 521 36.14 -21.26 -22.02
C GLU A 521 35.53 -20.08 -22.79
N PRO A 522 34.24 -19.70 -22.57
CA PRO A 522 33.64 -18.58 -23.31
C PRO A 522 34.30 -17.25 -22.97
N VAL A 523 34.55 -16.98 -21.67
CA VAL A 523 35.13 -15.72 -21.25
C VAL A 523 36.62 -15.59 -21.58
N ILE A 524 37.36 -16.70 -21.52
CA ILE A 524 38.77 -16.74 -21.94
C ILE A 524 38.88 -16.59 -23.46
N SER A 525 38.05 -17.29 -24.23
CA SER A 525 37.99 -17.12 -25.68
C SER A 525 37.71 -15.68 -26.08
N HIS A 526 36.79 -15.03 -25.38
CA HIS A 526 36.49 -13.62 -25.59
C HIS A 526 37.67 -12.71 -25.23
N LEU A 527 38.37 -12.96 -24.12
CA LEU A 527 39.58 -12.24 -23.73
C LEU A 527 40.65 -12.32 -24.85
N ILE A 528 40.92 -13.54 -25.32
CA ILE A 528 41.90 -13.77 -26.38
C ILE A 528 41.47 -13.08 -27.68
N GLN A 529 40.22 -13.25 -28.12
CA GLN A 529 39.72 -12.61 -29.36
C GLN A 529 39.80 -11.09 -29.30
N THR A 530 39.42 -10.49 -28.18
CA THR A 530 39.38 -9.05 -28.02
C THR A 530 40.77 -8.43 -27.97
N ASN A 531 41.75 -9.10 -27.31
CA ASN A 531 43.03 -8.53 -26.99
C ASN A 531 44.21 -9.13 -27.77
N SER A 532 43.99 -10.15 -28.66
CA SER A 532 45.04 -10.81 -29.40
C SER A 532 45.95 -9.90 -30.21
N HIS A 533 45.44 -8.74 -30.65
CA HIS A 533 46.19 -7.75 -31.40
C HIS A 533 47.27 -7.03 -30.55
N THR A 534 47.23 -7.18 -29.22
CA THR A 534 48.20 -6.60 -28.27
C THR A 534 49.18 -7.62 -27.73
N PHE A 535 49.07 -8.92 -28.11
CA PHE A 535 49.89 -9.99 -27.58
C PHE A 535 51.32 -9.91 -28.18
N SER A 536 52.29 -10.17 -27.33
CA SER A 536 53.68 -10.37 -27.77
C SER A 536 53.84 -11.74 -28.42
N GLU A 537 54.94 -11.97 -29.13
CA GLU A 537 55.26 -13.27 -29.74
C GLU A 537 55.27 -14.40 -28.69
N SER A 538 55.85 -14.13 -27.50
CA SER A 538 55.89 -15.11 -26.39
C SER A 538 54.53 -15.41 -25.81
N GLU A 539 53.65 -14.41 -25.69
CA GLU A 539 52.28 -14.57 -25.23
C GLU A 539 51.44 -15.39 -26.24
N MET A 540 51.69 -15.14 -27.54
CA MET A 540 51.06 -15.94 -28.61
C MET A 540 51.52 -17.41 -28.62
N GLU A 541 52.84 -17.65 -28.45
CA GLU A 541 53.39 -19.00 -28.31
C GLU A 541 52.77 -19.72 -27.09
N GLN A 542 52.61 -19.05 -25.99
CA GLN A 542 51.98 -19.60 -24.79
C GLN A 542 50.51 -20.01 -25.02
N ILE A 543 49.73 -19.22 -25.75
CA ILE A 543 48.35 -19.58 -26.14
C ILE A 543 48.34 -20.83 -26.99
N LEU A 544 49.25 -20.93 -27.98
CA LEU A 544 49.35 -22.12 -28.83
C LEU A 544 49.71 -23.37 -28.01
N GLN A 545 50.64 -23.25 -27.06
CA GLN A 545 50.98 -24.34 -26.14
C GLN A 545 49.78 -24.75 -25.26
N TRP A 546 49.01 -23.82 -24.77
CA TRP A 546 47.78 -24.12 -24.01
C TRP A 546 46.75 -24.86 -24.85
N ILE A 547 46.52 -24.43 -26.10
CA ILE A 547 45.61 -25.10 -27.04
C ILE A 547 46.09 -26.53 -27.34
N GLU A 548 47.40 -26.73 -27.58
CA GLU A 548 47.99 -28.06 -27.86
C GLU A 548 47.94 -28.99 -26.64
N SER A 549 48.04 -28.45 -25.43
CA SER A 549 48.02 -29.21 -24.18
C SER A 549 46.62 -29.48 -23.64
N THR A 550 45.59 -28.79 -24.13
CA THR A 550 44.21 -29.00 -23.70
C THR A 550 43.78 -30.41 -24.10
N GLN A 551 43.52 -31.26 -23.11
CA GLN A 551 43.01 -32.62 -23.35
C GLN A 551 41.48 -32.50 -23.57
N TYR A 552 41.04 -32.81 -24.81
CA TYR A 552 39.62 -32.93 -25.15
C TYR A 552 38.96 -34.12 -24.47
#